data_654f14963f53207a77c559a6aee3ddf6
#
_entry.id   654f14963f53207a77c559a6aee3ddf6
#
_cell.length_a   1.000
_cell.length_b   1.000
_cell.length_c   1.000
_cell.angle_alpha   90.00
_cell.angle_beta   90.00
_cell.angle_gamma   90.00
#
_symmetry.space_group_name_H-M   'P 1'
#
loop_
_entity.id
_entity.type
_entity.pdbx_description
1 polymer ?
#
loop_
_entity_poly.entity_id
_entity_poly.type
_entity_poly.pdbx_seq_one_letter_code
_entity_poly.pdbx_strand_id
1 'polypeptide(L)'
;MPSINEVIERVNRARPDAIDDETKAAWLLELDGQLFQEVILRHRLTSGRGLRGPIGVCPVCGASEGLRWDRVMDSNSCTACGWNDLPEYPKSFPEDGDKPLLVGAPYDGLYDLYIMSKVDFYNREADNYNNSALAYNTALDEWKKAYHRGHAPIGAGNYTNVF
;
A
#
# COMPACT_ATOMS: atom_id res chain seq x y z
N MET A 1 -7.10 7.20 3.03
CA MET A 1 -6.55 5.83 3.14
C MET A 1 -7.20 5.21 4.35
N PRO A 2 -7.82 4.03 4.24
CA PRO A 2 -8.44 3.37 5.39
C PRO A 2 -7.39 2.86 6.35
N SER A 3 -7.74 2.71 7.62
CA SER A 3 -6.93 2.01 8.62
C SER A 3 -7.26 0.51 8.65
N ILE A 4 -6.43 -0.27 9.37
CA ILE A 4 -6.69 -1.70 9.59
C ILE A 4 -8.05 -1.88 10.28
N ASN A 5 -8.30 -1.11 11.36
CA ASN A 5 -9.54 -1.15 12.12
C ASN A 5 -10.76 -0.83 11.25
N GLU A 6 -10.68 0.21 10.41
CA GLU A 6 -11.78 0.59 9.52
C GLU A 6 -12.13 -0.50 8.49
N VAL A 7 -11.11 -1.17 7.93
CA VAL A 7 -11.34 -2.27 6.98
C VAL A 7 -12.00 -3.46 7.67
N ILE A 8 -11.48 -3.87 8.85
CA ILE A 8 -12.04 -4.98 9.61
C ILE A 8 -13.49 -4.70 10.00
N GLU A 9 -13.77 -3.48 10.47
CA GLU A 9 -15.15 -3.08 10.82
C GLU A 9 -16.09 -3.12 9.61
N ARG A 10 -15.64 -2.65 8.43
CA ARG A 10 -16.44 -2.72 7.19
C ARG A 10 -16.76 -4.16 6.81
N VAL A 11 -15.77 -5.04 6.84
CA VAL A 11 -15.94 -6.45 6.49
C VAL A 11 -16.86 -7.15 7.49
N ASN A 12 -16.64 -6.97 8.79
CA ASN A 12 -17.50 -7.56 9.85
C ASN A 12 -18.95 -7.12 9.73
N ARG A 13 -19.18 -5.87 9.31
CA ARG A 13 -20.55 -5.34 9.07
C ARG A 13 -21.16 -5.92 7.80
N ALA A 14 -20.39 -6.08 6.73
CA ALA A 14 -20.88 -6.60 5.46
C ALA A 14 -21.11 -8.11 5.50
N ARG A 15 -20.26 -8.83 6.19
CA ARG A 15 -20.28 -10.30 6.28
C ARG A 15 -19.77 -10.75 7.64
N PRO A 16 -20.64 -10.88 8.64
CA PRO A 16 -20.26 -11.46 9.93
C PRO A 16 -19.76 -12.89 9.77
N ASP A 17 -18.61 -13.19 10.37
CA ASP A 17 -17.97 -14.51 10.36
C ASP A 17 -17.38 -14.82 11.74
N ALA A 18 -16.82 -16.03 11.92
CA ALA A 18 -16.24 -16.47 13.18
C ALA A 18 -14.72 -16.24 13.27
N ILE A 19 -14.12 -15.59 12.27
CA ILE A 19 -12.67 -15.33 12.23
C ILE A 19 -12.38 -14.08 13.06
N ASP A 20 -11.41 -14.18 13.94
CA ASP A 20 -11.01 -13.09 14.84
C ASP A 20 -10.34 -11.94 14.08
N ASP A 21 -10.37 -10.75 14.66
CA ASP A 21 -9.85 -9.53 14.08
C ASP A 21 -8.32 -9.55 13.97
N GLU A 22 -7.62 -10.27 14.83
CA GLU A 22 -6.16 -10.44 14.78
C GLU A 22 -5.75 -11.21 13.51
N THR A 23 -6.48 -12.28 13.19
CA THR A 23 -6.26 -13.05 11.94
C THR A 23 -6.52 -12.19 10.71
N LYS A 24 -7.61 -11.40 10.69
CA LYS A 24 -7.92 -10.47 9.60
C LYS A 24 -6.85 -9.39 9.45
N ALA A 25 -6.38 -8.83 10.57
CA ALA A 25 -5.29 -7.86 10.59
C ALA A 25 -4.00 -8.45 10.03
N ALA A 26 -3.65 -9.68 10.40
CA ALA A 26 -2.47 -10.37 9.86
C ALA A 26 -2.54 -10.52 8.34
N TRP A 27 -3.71 -10.85 7.78
CA TRP A 27 -3.89 -10.90 6.33
C TRP A 27 -3.76 -9.53 5.66
N LEU A 28 -4.30 -8.47 6.27
CA LEU A 28 -4.14 -7.10 5.76
C LEU A 28 -2.68 -6.67 5.75
N LEU A 29 -1.94 -6.97 6.81
CA LEU A 29 -0.52 -6.66 6.91
C LEU A 29 0.33 -7.44 5.90
N GLU A 30 -0.01 -8.72 5.66
CA GLU A 30 0.61 -9.54 4.62
C GLU A 30 0.41 -8.89 3.24
N LEU A 31 -0.83 -8.53 2.90
CA LEU A 31 -1.14 -7.88 1.64
C LEU A 31 -0.44 -6.53 1.50
N ASP A 32 -0.56 -5.67 2.51
CA ASP A 32 0.06 -4.34 2.50
C ASP A 32 1.58 -4.43 2.33
N GLY A 33 2.21 -5.43 2.98
CA GLY A 33 3.63 -5.74 2.82
C GLY A 33 4.00 -6.18 1.41
N GLN A 34 3.19 -7.04 0.78
CA GLN A 34 3.39 -7.44 -0.62
C GLN A 34 3.27 -6.24 -1.56
N LEU A 35 2.25 -5.39 -1.38
CA LEU A 35 2.06 -4.19 -2.18
C LEU A 35 3.22 -3.20 -2.03
N PHE A 36 3.74 -3.05 -0.80
CA PHE A 36 4.91 -2.21 -0.53
C PHE A 36 6.14 -2.69 -1.30
N GLN A 37 6.48 -3.97 -1.18
CA GLN A 37 7.67 -4.55 -1.80
C GLN A 37 7.56 -4.66 -3.33
N GLU A 38 6.41 -5.12 -3.84
CA GLU A 38 6.24 -5.45 -5.25
C GLU A 38 5.85 -4.26 -6.12
N VAL A 39 5.19 -3.26 -5.53
CA VAL A 39 4.68 -2.12 -6.30
C VAL A 39 5.35 -0.84 -5.85
N ILE A 40 5.20 -0.43 -4.58
CA ILE A 40 5.66 0.88 -4.12
C ILE A 40 7.17 1.04 -4.29
N LEU A 41 7.98 0.09 -3.78
CA LEU A 41 9.43 0.18 -3.87
C LEU A 41 10.01 0.02 -5.28
N ARG A 42 9.20 -0.36 -6.25
CA ARG A 42 9.61 -0.45 -7.67
C ARG A 42 9.29 0.80 -8.47
N HIS A 43 8.72 1.82 -7.85
CA HIS A 43 8.35 3.08 -8.48
C HIS A 43 8.87 4.26 -7.68
N ARG A 44 9.00 5.40 -8.34
CA ARG A 44 9.24 6.65 -7.65
C ARG A 44 8.04 7.01 -6.78
N LEU A 45 8.30 7.55 -5.60
CA LEU A 45 7.24 7.92 -4.66
C LEU A 45 6.39 9.10 -5.15
N THR A 46 6.99 9.97 -5.95
CA THR A 46 6.29 11.13 -6.52
C THR A 46 5.45 10.73 -7.74
N SER A 47 4.21 11.14 -7.73
CA SER A 47 3.35 11.02 -8.90
C SER A 47 3.77 12.00 -10.00
N GLY A 48 3.69 11.56 -11.26
CA GLY A 48 4.02 12.37 -12.40
C GLY A 48 5.40 12.11 -13.03
N ARG A 49 5.78 12.94 -14.01
CA ARG A 49 7.02 12.77 -14.79
C ARG A 49 8.21 13.52 -14.22
N GLY A 50 7.98 14.51 -13.35
CA GLY A 50 9.02 15.32 -12.71
C GLY A 50 9.59 14.65 -11.46
N LEU A 51 10.77 15.13 -11.04
CA LEU A 51 11.30 14.84 -9.72
C LEU A 51 10.87 15.97 -8.78
N ARG A 52 10.47 15.62 -7.55
CA ARG A 52 10.19 16.59 -6.49
C ARG A 52 11.48 17.27 -6.05
N GLY A 53 12.58 16.51 -6.00
CA GLY A 53 13.89 17.01 -5.60
C GLY A 53 14.11 17.06 -4.09
N PRO A 54 15.29 17.58 -3.68
CA PRO A 54 15.63 17.71 -2.26
C PRO A 54 14.78 18.77 -1.57
N ILE A 55 14.44 18.52 -0.31
CA ILE A 55 13.81 19.50 0.58
C ILE A 55 14.88 20.31 1.31
N GLY A 56 14.59 21.58 1.64
CA GLY A 56 15.51 22.46 2.35
C GLY A 56 15.43 22.36 3.87
N VAL A 57 14.32 21.87 4.41
CA VAL A 57 14.06 21.79 5.87
C VAL A 57 13.29 20.49 6.15
N CYS A 58 13.68 19.79 7.23
CA CYS A 58 12.98 18.60 7.68
C CYS A 58 11.57 18.96 8.21
N PRO A 59 10.49 18.32 7.74
CA PRO A 59 9.13 18.63 8.17
C PRO A 59 8.85 18.21 9.63
N VAL A 60 9.69 17.36 10.21
CA VAL A 60 9.48 16.83 11.58
C VAL A 60 10.31 17.59 12.60
N CYS A 61 11.63 17.75 12.40
CA CYS A 61 12.50 18.36 13.39
C CYS A 61 12.97 19.79 13.04
N GLY A 62 12.64 20.30 11.84
CA GLY A 62 13.04 21.64 11.41
C GLY A 62 14.53 21.79 11.02
N ALA A 63 15.32 20.69 11.05
CA ALA A 63 16.73 20.75 10.69
C ALA A 63 16.91 21.06 9.20
N SER A 64 17.85 21.94 8.87
CA SER A 64 18.31 22.23 7.51
C SER A 64 19.54 21.42 7.11
N GLU A 65 20.22 20.82 8.09
CA GLU A 65 21.38 19.95 7.88
C GLU A 65 21.01 18.47 8.07
N GLY A 66 21.80 17.58 7.47
CA GLY A 66 21.56 16.13 7.55
C GLY A 66 20.40 15.63 6.68
N LEU A 67 19.89 16.47 5.79
CA LEU A 67 18.91 16.07 4.79
C LEU A 67 19.59 15.31 3.65
N ARG A 68 18.98 14.20 3.22
CA ARG A 68 19.43 13.38 2.09
C ARG A 68 18.28 13.19 1.12
N TRP A 69 18.58 13.30 -0.16
CA TRP A 69 17.64 13.01 -1.23
C TRP A 69 18.12 11.83 -2.06
N ASP A 70 17.29 10.81 -2.14
CA ASP A 70 17.48 9.70 -3.07
C ASP A 70 16.82 10.05 -4.40
N ARG A 71 17.64 10.30 -5.41
CA ARG A 71 17.17 10.66 -6.75
C ARG A 71 16.45 9.52 -7.46
N VAL A 72 16.76 8.27 -7.12
CA VAL A 72 16.17 7.09 -7.77
C VAL A 72 14.72 6.92 -7.31
N MET A 73 14.51 6.94 -6.00
CA MET A 73 13.19 6.84 -5.38
C MET A 73 12.43 8.17 -5.39
N ASP A 74 13.12 9.28 -5.61
CA ASP A 74 12.64 10.64 -5.35
C ASP A 74 12.13 10.80 -3.92
N SER A 75 12.89 10.27 -2.96
CA SER A 75 12.58 10.27 -1.55
C SER A 75 13.56 11.12 -0.75
N ASN A 76 13.06 11.75 0.32
CA ASN A 76 13.87 12.54 1.24
C ASN A 76 13.94 11.86 2.61
N SER A 77 15.07 12.02 3.28
CA SER A 77 15.29 11.55 4.65
C SER A 77 16.08 12.55 5.45
N CYS A 78 15.94 12.46 6.77
CA CYS A 78 16.66 13.30 7.73
C CYS A 78 17.48 12.44 8.69
N THR A 79 18.80 12.62 8.72
CA THR A 79 19.67 11.84 9.60
C THR A 79 19.62 12.35 11.06
N ALA A 80 19.13 13.57 11.30
CA ALA A 80 19.02 14.13 12.63
C ALA A 80 17.90 13.51 13.47
N CYS A 81 16.75 13.17 12.86
CA CYS A 81 15.60 12.59 13.55
C CYS A 81 15.14 11.23 13.01
N GLY A 82 15.80 10.71 11.97
CA GLY A 82 15.42 9.44 11.34
C GLY A 82 14.20 9.52 10.42
N TRP A 83 13.60 10.70 10.25
CA TRP A 83 12.45 10.86 9.36
C TRP A 83 12.80 10.51 7.90
N ASN A 84 11.86 9.89 7.22
CA ASN A 84 11.88 9.70 5.77
C ASN A 84 10.44 9.84 5.23
N ASP A 85 10.30 10.07 3.94
CA ASP A 85 9.00 10.23 3.28
C ASP A 85 8.48 8.95 2.60
N LEU A 86 9.10 7.81 2.88
CA LEU A 86 8.54 6.52 2.52
C LEU A 86 7.24 6.26 3.30
N PRO A 87 6.28 5.54 2.72
CA PRO A 87 5.12 5.06 3.47
C PRO A 87 5.57 4.27 4.71
N GLU A 88 4.89 4.50 5.83
CA GLU A 88 5.24 3.82 7.09
C GLU A 88 4.99 2.32 6.96
N TYR A 89 6.09 1.54 7.04
CA TYR A 89 6.08 0.10 6.99
C TYR A 89 7.38 -0.44 7.61
N PRO A 90 7.40 -1.57 8.34
CA PRO A 90 6.25 -2.43 8.68
C PRO A 90 5.29 -1.81 9.71
N LYS A 91 4.07 -2.36 9.75
CA LYS A 91 3.04 -2.04 10.75
C LYS A 91 2.80 -3.25 11.64
N SER A 92 2.28 -3.02 12.83
CA SER A 92 1.89 -4.07 13.78
C SER A 92 0.43 -3.89 14.22
N PHE A 93 -0.19 -4.97 14.68
CA PHE A 93 -1.54 -4.94 15.22
C PHE A 93 -1.49 -5.54 16.65
N PRO A 94 -2.15 -4.93 17.63
CA PRO A 94 -3.14 -3.84 17.53
C PRO A 94 -2.56 -2.41 17.54
N GLU A 95 -1.25 -2.22 17.79
CA GLU A 95 -0.63 -0.91 18.05
C GLU A 95 -0.84 0.09 16.89
N ASP A 96 -0.77 -0.41 15.67
CA ASP A 96 -0.91 0.41 14.45
C ASP A 96 -2.30 0.27 13.80
N GLY A 97 -3.30 -0.24 14.54
CA GLY A 97 -4.64 -0.50 14.01
C GLY A 97 -5.31 0.71 13.36
N ASP A 98 -5.02 1.91 13.85
CA ASP A 98 -5.55 3.17 13.32
C ASP A 98 -4.65 3.83 12.26
N LYS A 99 -3.47 3.28 11.98
CA LYS A 99 -2.60 3.82 10.94
C LYS A 99 -3.12 3.48 9.54
N PRO A 100 -2.92 4.40 8.58
CA PRO A 100 -3.42 4.20 7.23
C PRO A 100 -2.72 3.04 6.51
N LEU A 101 -3.48 2.26 5.78
CA LEU A 101 -2.99 1.28 4.80
C LEU A 101 -2.47 1.98 3.54
N LEU A 102 -1.75 1.27 2.68
CA LEU A 102 -1.07 1.85 1.51
C LEU A 102 -2.03 2.27 0.39
N VAL A 103 -3.12 1.53 0.21
CA VAL A 103 -4.09 1.80 -0.86
C VAL A 103 -5.23 2.67 -0.34
N GLY A 104 -5.41 3.83 -0.96
CA GLY A 104 -6.50 4.75 -0.66
C GLY A 104 -7.61 4.72 -1.69
N ALA A 105 -8.68 5.48 -1.41
CA ALA A 105 -9.78 5.66 -2.35
C ALA A 105 -9.28 6.15 -3.72
N PRO A 106 -9.88 5.72 -4.81
CA PRO A 106 -11.08 4.89 -4.90
C PRO A 106 -10.83 3.38 -4.90
N TYR A 107 -9.61 2.91 -4.63
CA TYR A 107 -9.20 1.51 -4.77
C TYR A 107 -9.14 0.74 -3.45
N ASP A 108 -9.42 1.38 -2.33
CA ASP A 108 -9.30 0.79 -0.99
C ASP A 108 -10.28 -0.38 -0.73
N GLY A 109 -11.33 -0.53 -1.53
CA GLY A 109 -12.21 -1.71 -1.53
C GLY A 109 -11.49 -3.04 -1.84
N LEU A 110 -10.28 -3.00 -2.40
CA LEU A 110 -9.51 -4.22 -2.62
C LEU A 110 -9.17 -4.96 -1.32
N TYR A 111 -9.01 -4.25 -0.20
CA TYR A 111 -8.78 -4.86 1.12
C TYR A 111 -9.98 -5.67 1.59
N ASP A 112 -11.19 -5.13 1.41
CA ASP A 112 -12.44 -5.82 1.77
C ASP A 112 -12.58 -7.12 0.95
N LEU A 113 -12.35 -7.04 -0.37
CA LEU A 113 -12.40 -8.19 -1.27
C LEU A 113 -11.34 -9.24 -0.94
N TYR A 114 -10.14 -8.80 -0.53
CA TYR A 114 -9.08 -9.72 -0.11
C TYR A 114 -9.48 -10.50 1.14
N ILE A 115 -9.95 -9.82 2.18
CA ILE A 115 -10.42 -10.49 3.41
C ILE A 115 -11.57 -11.45 3.08
N MET A 116 -12.55 -11.01 2.29
CA MET A 116 -13.68 -11.85 1.90
C MET A 116 -13.21 -13.13 1.20
N SER A 117 -12.22 -13.04 0.30
CA SER A 117 -11.66 -14.21 -0.37
C SER A 117 -10.95 -15.17 0.62
N LYS A 118 -10.24 -14.63 1.62
CA LYS A 118 -9.62 -15.45 2.67
C LYS A 118 -10.68 -16.14 3.55
N VAL A 119 -11.75 -15.44 3.92
CA VAL A 119 -12.88 -15.99 4.69
C VAL A 119 -13.54 -17.13 3.93
N ASP A 120 -13.83 -16.95 2.63
CA ASP A 120 -14.42 -17.99 1.77
C ASP A 120 -13.52 -19.24 1.69
N PHE A 121 -12.21 -19.02 1.55
CA PHE A 121 -11.24 -20.10 1.54
C PHE A 121 -11.23 -20.88 2.87
N TYR A 122 -11.22 -20.16 4.00
CA TYR A 122 -11.25 -20.78 5.32
C TYR A 122 -12.53 -21.58 5.57
N ASN A 123 -13.66 -21.06 5.13
CA ASN A 123 -14.97 -21.70 5.23
C ASN A 123 -15.17 -22.86 4.23
N ARG A 124 -14.18 -23.09 3.34
CA ARG A 124 -14.26 -24.09 2.25
C ARG A 124 -15.44 -23.88 1.29
N GLU A 125 -15.83 -22.64 1.09
CA GLU A 125 -16.90 -22.23 0.18
C GLU A 125 -16.33 -22.00 -1.22
N ALA A 126 -16.07 -23.07 -1.98
CA ALA A 126 -15.31 -23.02 -3.24
C ALA A 126 -15.91 -22.06 -4.29
N ASP A 127 -17.24 -22.03 -4.43
CA ASP A 127 -17.91 -21.16 -5.42
C ASP A 127 -17.80 -19.68 -5.02
N ASN A 128 -17.99 -19.38 -3.73
CA ASN A 128 -17.83 -18.03 -3.21
C ASN A 128 -16.37 -17.58 -3.30
N TYR A 129 -15.43 -18.46 -2.95
CA TYR A 129 -14.00 -18.19 -3.08
C TYR A 129 -13.59 -17.82 -4.51
N ASN A 130 -14.05 -18.58 -5.51
CA ASN A 130 -13.72 -18.27 -6.90
C ASN A 130 -14.23 -16.88 -7.31
N ASN A 131 -15.43 -16.52 -6.89
CA ASN A 131 -16.01 -15.22 -7.20
C ASN A 131 -15.29 -14.08 -6.46
N SER A 132 -15.04 -14.22 -5.16
CA SER A 132 -14.37 -13.20 -4.35
C SER A 132 -12.91 -13.04 -4.73
N ALA A 133 -12.20 -14.14 -5.04
CA ALA A 133 -10.83 -14.10 -5.53
C ALA A 133 -10.72 -13.43 -6.92
N LEU A 134 -11.67 -13.69 -7.82
CA LEU A 134 -11.70 -13.00 -9.11
C LEU A 134 -11.96 -11.50 -8.95
N ALA A 135 -12.90 -11.13 -8.09
CA ALA A 135 -13.18 -9.72 -7.80
C ALA A 135 -11.96 -9.01 -7.19
N TYR A 136 -11.28 -9.65 -6.22
CA TYR A 136 -10.04 -9.14 -5.64
C TYR A 136 -8.95 -8.96 -6.69
N ASN A 137 -8.67 -9.98 -7.51
CA ASN A 137 -7.65 -9.91 -8.54
C ASN A 137 -7.92 -8.79 -9.55
N THR A 138 -9.19 -8.59 -9.91
CA THR A 138 -9.60 -7.49 -10.79
C THR A 138 -9.34 -6.12 -10.14
N ALA A 139 -9.74 -5.93 -8.89
CA ALA A 139 -9.51 -4.67 -8.17
C ALA A 139 -8.02 -4.38 -7.95
N LEU A 140 -7.23 -5.41 -7.65
CA LEU A 140 -5.78 -5.31 -7.53
C LEU A 140 -5.12 -4.88 -8.85
N ASP A 141 -5.55 -5.46 -9.95
CA ASP A 141 -5.05 -5.14 -11.29
C ASP A 141 -5.39 -3.70 -11.71
N GLU A 142 -6.60 -3.25 -11.40
CA GLU A 142 -7.03 -1.86 -11.64
C GLU A 142 -6.19 -0.88 -10.84
N TRP A 143 -5.96 -1.15 -9.55
CA TRP A 143 -5.11 -0.32 -8.72
C TRP A 143 -3.65 -0.32 -9.23
N LYS A 144 -3.07 -1.49 -9.54
CA LYS A 144 -1.72 -1.60 -10.09
C LYS A 144 -1.58 -0.77 -11.38
N LYS A 145 -2.53 -0.88 -12.30
CA LYS A 145 -2.55 -0.08 -13.54
C LYS A 145 -2.63 1.43 -13.27
N ALA A 146 -3.43 1.84 -12.30
CA ALA A 146 -3.53 3.24 -11.90
C ALA A 146 -2.22 3.75 -11.28
N TYR A 147 -1.62 2.95 -10.39
CA TYR A 147 -0.34 3.27 -9.77
C TYR A 147 0.79 3.40 -10.80
N HIS A 148 0.91 2.44 -11.73
CA HIS A 148 1.90 2.49 -12.82
C HIS A 148 1.73 3.70 -13.74
N ARG A 149 0.50 4.14 -14.01
CA ARG A 149 0.26 5.36 -14.79
C ARG A 149 0.67 6.63 -14.04
N GLY A 150 0.54 6.62 -12.72
CA GLY A 150 0.83 7.76 -11.87
C GLY A 150 2.30 7.88 -11.46
N HIS A 151 3.04 6.77 -11.39
CA HIS A 151 4.39 6.73 -10.82
C HIS A 151 5.38 6.11 -11.81
N ALA A 152 6.51 6.78 -12.04
CA ALA A 152 7.54 6.28 -12.94
C ALA A 152 8.24 5.05 -12.32
N PRO A 153 8.40 3.94 -13.04
CA PRO A 153 9.12 2.77 -12.54
C PRO A 153 10.60 3.08 -12.36
N ILE A 154 11.20 2.49 -11.32
CA ILE A 154 12.65 2.56 -11.07
C ILE A 154 13.33 1.58 -12.02
N GLY A 155 14.35 2.06 -12.74
CA GLY A 155 15.12 1.22 -13.68
C GLY A 155 14.42 0.94 -15.01
N ALA A 156 13.35 1.66 -15.34
CA ALA A 156 12.84 1.69 -16.71
C ALA A 156 13.94 2.26 -17.63
N GLY A 157 14.67 1.37 -18.27
CA GLY A 157 15.49 1.74 -19.42
C GLY A 157 14.61 2.46 -20.44
N ASN A 158 15.15 3.44 -21.14
CA ASN A 158 14.48 4.12 -22.23
C ASN A 158 13.93 3.06 -23.20
N TYR A 159 12.64 2.78 -23.13
CA TYR A 159 11.95 2.14 -24.23
C TYR A 159 11.91 3.17 -25.37
N THR A 160 12.91 3.15 -26.22
CA THR A 160 12.82 3.75 -27.54
C THR A 160 11.76 2.94 -28.28
N ASN A 161 10.62 3.55 -28.54
CA ASN A 161 9.68 3.03 -29.54
C ASN A 161 10.43 2.88 -30.85
N VAL A 162 10.74 1.65 -31.20
CA VAL A 162 11.28 1.29 -32.52
C VAL A 162 10.09 0.89 -33.39
N PHE A 163 9.25 1.88 -33.70
CA PHE A 163 8.26 1.82 -34.77
C PHE A 163 8.26 3.14 -35.52
#